data_2e8f6a503e05618215e90e33d9d228b5
#
_entry.id   2e8f6a503e05618215e90e33d9d228b5
#
_cell.length_a   1.000
_cell.length_b   1.000
_cell.length_c   1.000
_cell.angle_alpha   90.00
_cell.angle_beta   90.00
_cell.angle_gamma   90.00
#
_symmetry.space_group_name_H-M   'P 1'
#
loop_
_entity.id
_entity.type
_entity.pdbx_description
1 polymer ?
#
loop_
_entity_poly.entity_id
_entity_poly.type
_entity_poly.pdbx_seq_one_letter_code
_entity_poly.pdbx_strand_id
1 'polypeptide(L)'
;KKNKQAENTIPAGYTLDYVSGKQVKETKKELVRQRIVRALIHEYGFSPEDMELDFSIGGRKKVDVAIFHHGKDHTIENLGRAVLCRQEPNVGKNAARIRDFEQAAKDLDEIETIMREVEAVQYGLWTNGLEFFFIEKEQKRFETKCNPIGDWPMAEESVGTKEVISDAHTRV
;
A
#
# COMPACT_ATOMS: atom_id res chain seq x y z
N LYS A 1 29.69 -3.36 19.85
CA LYS A 1 28.53 -4.14 20.31
C LYS A 1 27.50 -3.26 21.00
N LYS A 2 27.93 -2.38 21.88
CA LYS A 2 27.01 -1.45 22.57
C LYS A 2 26.36 -0.47 21.60
N ASN A 3 27.11 -0.02 20.61
CA ASN A 3 26.58 0.90 19.62
C ASN A 3 25.49 0.26 18.76
N LYS A 4 25.66 -1.03 18.46
CA LYS A 4 24.68 -1.77 17.68
C LYS A 4 23.33 -1.86 18.39
N GLN A 5 23.36 -2.08 19.71
CA GLN A 5 22.14 -2.12 20.50
C GLN A 5 21.48 -0.74 20.59
N ALA A 6 22.27 0.29 20.77
CA ALA A 6 21.76 1.66 20.82
C ALA A 6 21.12 2.07 19.48
N GLU A 7 21.73 1.68 18.36
CA GLU A 7 21.21 1.97 17.04
C GLU A 7 19.89 1.28 16.76
N ASN A 8 19.69 0.10 17.34
CA ASN A 8 18.47 -0.67 17.12
C ASN A 8 17.37 -0.34 18.13
N THR A 9 17.66 0.50 19.11
CA THR A 9 16.67 0.86 20.11
C THR A 9 15.82 2.02 19.62
N ILE A 10 14.52 1.77 19.56
CA ILE A 10 13.56 2.80 19.16
C ILE A 10 12.99 3.42 20.42
N PRO A 11 13.05 4.74 20.59
CA PRO A 11 12.51 5.40 21.78
C PRO A 11 11.02 5.16 21.92
N ALA A 12 10.52 5.21 23.16
CA ALA A 12 9.10 5.15 23.41
C ALA A 12 8.38 6.26 22.64
N GLY A 13 7.24 5.93 22.03
CA GLY A 13 6.47 6.89 21.25
C GLY A 13 6.89 7.02 19.79
N TYR A 14 7.86 6.21 19.38
CA TYR A 14 8.34 6.18 17.99
C TYR A 14 8.30 4.77 17.43
N THR A 15 8.27 4.66 16.12
CA THR A 15 8.33 3.39 15.42
C THR A 15 9.24 3.54 14.20
N LEU A 16 9.60 2.42 13.61
CA LEU A 16 10.47 2.43 12.44
C LEU A 16 9.63 2.59 11.16
N ASP A 17 10.08 3.47 10.28
CA ASP A 17 9.55 3.56 8.93
C ASP A 17 10.38 2.62 8.04
N TYR A 18 9.75 1.56 7.57
CA TYR A 18 10.43 0.54 6.77
C TYR A 18 10.72 0.98 5.33
N VAL A 19 10.16 2.11 4.91
CA VAL A 19 10.49 2.68 3.59
C VAL A 19 11.78 3.48 3.68
N SER A 20 11.88 4.40 4.64
CA SER A 20 13.03 5.30 4.77
C SER A 20 14.12 4.81 5.72
N GLY A 21 13.79 3.87 6.59
CA GLY A 21 14.70 3.42 7.64
C GLY A 21 14.78 4.36 8.81
N LYS A 22 14.00 5.42 8.84
CA LYS A 22 14.03 6.43 9.89
C LYS A 22 13.02 6.12 10.99
N GLN A 23 13.23 6.71 12.16
CA GLN A 23 12.27 6.65 13.24
C GLN A 23 11.21 7.72 13.01
N VAL A 24 9.95 7.33 13.16
CA VAL A 24 8.82 8.25 13.00
C VAL A 24 7.93 8.16 14.23
N LYS A 25 7.16 9.21 14.48
CA LYS A 25 6.27 9.23 15.62
C LYS A 25 5.23 8.12 15.49
N GLU A 26 5.07 7.36 16.56
CA GLU A 26 4.09 6.29 16.61
C GLU A 26 2.70 6.87 16.82
N THR A 27 1.80 6.56 15.91
CA THR A 27 0.37 6.82 16.04
C THR A 27 -0.34 5.53 15.69
N LYS A 28 -1.61 5.43 16.04
CA LYS A 28 -2.40 4.23 15.69
C LYS A 28 -2.42 4.00 14.19
N LYS A 29 -2.54 5.08 13.43
CA LYS A 29 -2.50 5.00 11.96
C LYS A 29 -1.12 4.57 11.47
N GLU A 30 -0.05 5.12 12.05
CA GLU A 30 1.32 4.78 11.63
C GLU A 30 1.63 3.31 11.91
N LEU A 31 1.13 2.75 12.98
CA LEU A 31 1.29 1.33 13.26
C LEU A 31 0.65 0.46 12.17
N VAL A 32 -0.53 0.83 11.72
CA VAL A 32 -1.19 0.14 10.61
C VAL A 32 -0.35 0.30 9.34
N ARG A 33 0.04 1.54 9.03
CA ARG A 33 0.80 1.81 7.81
C ARG A 33 2.09 1.01 7.75
N GLN A 34 2.86 0.97 8.83
CA GLN A 34 4.13 0.24 8.83
C GLN A 34 3.91 -1.27 8.75
N ARG A 35 2.85 -1.78 9.33
CA ARG A 35 2.48 -3.18 9.18
C ARG A 35 2.17 -3.52 7.72
N ILE A 36 1.46 -2.63 7.04
CA ILE A 36 1.15 -2.81 5.62
C ILE A 36 2.42 -2.70 4.78
N VAL A 37 3.28 -1.73 5.07
CA VAL A 37 4.55 -1.58 4.36
C VAL A 37 5.39 -2.86 4.46
N ARG A 38 5.47 -3.43 5.65
CA ARG A 38 6.20 -4.69 5.86
C ARG A 38 5.63 -5.82 5.03
N ALA A 39 4.31 -5.93 4.99
CA ALA A 39 3.64 -6.95 4.17
C ALA A 39 3.92 -6.71 2.68
N LEU A 40 3.89 -5.47 2.23
CA LEU A 40 4.18 -5.14 0.85
C LEU A 40 5.59 -5.55 0.45
N ILE A 41 6.53 -5.38 1.35
CA ILE A 41 7.93 -5.77 1.10
C ILE A 41 8.09 -7.28 1.15
N HIS A 42 7.63 -7.92 2.22
CA HIS A 42 7.93 -9.33 2.49
C HIS A 42 6.97 -10.31 1.83
N GLU A 43 5.71 -9.95 1.68
CA GLU A 43 4.71 -10.85 1.12
C GLU A 43 4.44 -10.58 -0.35
N TYR A 44 4.47 -9.32 -0.77
CA TYR A 44 4.18 -8.96 -2.16
C TYR A 44 5.44 -8.72 -2.99
N GLY A 45 6.59 -8.60 -2.35
CA GLY A 45 7.85 -8.50 -3.07
C GLY A 45 8.23 -7.11 -3.55
N PHE A 46 7.58 -6.07 -3.05
CA PHE A 46 7.95 -4.70 -3.44
C PHE A 46 9.25 -4.27 -2.78
N SER A 47 10.00 -3.45 -3.49
CA SER A 47 11.22 -2.86 -2.97
C SER A 47 10.90 -1.54 -2.27
N PRO A 48 11.48 -1.27 -1.10
CA PRO A 48 11.31 0.04 -0.45
C PRO A 48 11.71 1.21 -1.35
N GLU A 49 12.63 0.99 -2.27
CA GLU A 49 13.08 2.01 -3.21
C GLU A 49 11.98 2.44 -4.18
N ASP A 50 10.99 1.58 -4.40
CA ASP A 50 9.86 1.87 -5.28
C ASP A 50 8.66 2.43 -4.51
N MET A 51 8.85 2.76 -3.24
CA MET A 51 7.77 3.21 -2.37
C MET A 51 8.03 4.61 -1.83
N GLU A 52 6.95 5.34 -1.57
CA GLU A 52 7.02 6.63 -0.92
C GLU A 52 5.78 6.82 -0.06
N LEU A 53 5.99 7.31 1.16
CA LEU A 53 4.88 7.60 2.08
C LEU A 53 4.40 9.03 1.88
N ASP A 54 3.11 9.25 2.11
CA ASP A 54 2.48 10.57 2.03
C ASP A 54 2.75 11.26 0.69
N PHE A 55 2.61 10.51 -0.38
CA PHE A 55 2.85 11.03 -1.72
C PHE A 55 1.67 11.88 -2.19
N SER A 56 1.96 13.13 -2.58
CA SER A 56 0.95 14.05 -3.07
C SER A 56 0.57 13.72 -4.52
N ILE A 57 -0.74 13.61 -4.77
CA ILE A 57 -1.27 13.35 -6.10
C ILE A 57 -1.97 14.56 -6.70
N GLY A 58 -1.83 15.72 -6.05
CA GLY A 58 -2.39 16.98 -6.52
C GLY A 58 -3.32 17.61 -5.49
N GLY A 59 -3.29 18.92 -5.42
CA GLY A 59 -4.09 19.64 -4.44
C GLY A 59 -3.71 19.25 -3.03
N ARG A 60 -4.70 18.89 -2.22
CA ARG A 60 -4.47 18.42 -0.85
C ARG A 60 -4.54 16.92 -0.72
N LYS A 61 -4.66 16.21 -1.83
CA LYS A 61 -4.80 14.76 -1.81
C LYS A 61 -3.45 14.08 -1.73
N LYS A 62 -3.36 13.08 -0.88
CA LYS A 62 -2.17 12.27 -0.70
C LYS A 62 -2.56 10.81 -0.61
N VAL A 63 -1.65 9.94 -1.01
CA VAL A 63 -1.78 8.52 -0.72
C VAL A 63 -0.83 8.17 0.41
N ASP A 64 -1.28 7.31 1.31
CA ASP A 64 -0.49 6.95 2.49
C ASP A 64 0.74 6.14 2.13
N VAL A 65 0.60 5.23 1.17
CA VAL A 65 1.74 4.50 0.60
C VAL A 65 1.58 4.50 -0.91
N ALA A 66 2.56 5.06 -1.59
CA ALA A 66 2.62 5.05 -3.04
C ALA A 66 3.63 4.00 -3.48
N ILE A 67 3.27 3.22 -4.48
CA ILE A 67 4.16 2.20 -5.04
C ILE A 67 4.31 2.49 -6.53
N PHE A 68 5.54 2.79 -6.92
CA PHE A 68 5.85 3.16 -8.30
C PHE A 68 6.30 1.95 -9.08
N HIS A 69 6.19 2.01 -10.38
CA HIS A 69 6.72 0.95 -11.24
C HIS A 69 8.21 0.79 -10.97
N HIS A 70 8.66 -0.45 -10.93
CA HIS A 70 10.02 -0.78 -10.51
C HIS A 70 11.09 -0.01 -11.27
N GLY A 71 11.95 0.66 -10.52
CA GLY A 71 13.07 1.40 -11.07
C GLY A 71 12.71 2.71 -11.74
N LYS A 72 11.46 3.13 -11.66
CA LYS A 72 11.01 4.38 -12.27
C LYS A 72 11.03 5.52 -11.27
N ASP A 73 11.05 6.74 -11.80
CA ASP A 73 11.00 7.95 -10.97
C ASP A 73 9.68 8.02 -10.21
N HIS A 74 9.73 8.63 -9.04
CA HIS A 74 8.55 8.80 -8.19
C HIS A 74 7.71 9.98 -8.67
N THR A 75 7.05 9.77 -9.78
CA THR A 75 6.15 10.76 -10.38
C THR A 75 4.76 10.13 -10.51
N ILE A 76 3.76 10.99 -10.65
CA ILE A 76 2.37 10.54 -10.74
C ILE A 76 2.15 9.60 -11.95
N GLU A 77 2.90 9.78 -13.01
CA GLU A 77 2.82 8.96 -14.22
C GLU A 77 3.32 7.54 -14.00
N ASN A 78 4.14 7.34 -12.97
CA ASN A 78 4.70 6.03 -12.64
C ASN A 78 4.07 5.40 -11.40
N LEU A 79 3.03 6.03 -10.85
CA LEU A 79 2.34 5.52 -9.67
C LEU A 79 1.46 4.33 -10.06
N GLY A 80 1.91 3.12 -9.76
CA GLY A 80 1.20 1.92 -10.16
C GLY A 80 0.17 1.43 -9.16
N ARG A 81 0.43 1.63 -7.87
CA ARG A 81 -0.49 1.20 -6.81
C ARG A 81 -0.57 2.27 -5.73
N ALA A 82 -1.75 2.41 -5.15
CA ALA A 82 -2.02 3.39 -4.11
C ALA A 82 -2.66 2.73 -2.90
N VAL A 83 -2.19 3.08 -1.72
CA VAL A 83 -2.72 2.53 -0.47
C VAL A 83 -3.19 3.68 0.41
N LEU A 84 -4.40 3.55 0.92
CA LEU A 84 -4.94 4.43 1.95
C LEU A 84 -5.05 3.64 3.25
N CYS A 85 -4.46 4.18 4.31
CA CYS A 85 -4.47 3.57 5.62
C CYS A 85 -5.28 4.39 6.60
N ARG A 86 -5.96 3.69 7.50
CA ARG A 86 -6.68 4.30 8.63
C ARG A 86 -6.24 3.59 9.89
N GLN A 87 -6.42 4.25 11.02
CA GLN A 87 -6.11 3.60 12.29
C GLN A 87 -7.04 2.42 12.53
N GLU A 88 -6.54 1.45 13.26
CA GLU A 88 -7.34 0.29 13.64
C GLU A 88 -8.50 0.74 14.51
N PRO A 89 -9.73 0.27 14.23
CA PRO A 89 -10.88 0.68 15.03
C PRO A 89 -10.79 0.09 16.45
N ASN A 90 -11.42 0.77 17.42
CA ASN A 90 -11.47 0.27 18.78
C ASN A 90 -12.25 -1.04 18.84
N VAL A 91 -11.62 -2.05 19.40
CA VAL A 91 -12.21 -3.38 19.55
C VAL A 91 -12.63 -3.66 20.99
N GLY A 92 -13.16 -2.67 21.69
CA GLY A 92 -13.63 -2.86 23.06
C GLY A 92 -14.99 -3.53 23.14
N LYS A 93 -15.84 -3.05 24.04
CA LYS A 93 -17.20 -3.59 24.23
C LYS A 93 -18.03 -3.62 22.96
N ASN A 94 -17.66 -2.85 21.97
CA ASN A 94 -18.35 -2.78 20.69
C ASN A 94 -17.63 -3.55 19.59
N ALA A 95 -16.75 -4.45 19.96
CA ALA A 95 -15.96 -5.21 18.99
C ALA A 95 -16.83 -5.98 17.98
N ALA A 96 -18.01 -6.37 18.39
CA ALA A 96 -18.93 -7.10 17.54
C ALA A 96 -19.72 -6.20 16.60
N ARG A 97 -19.58 -4.91 16.70
CA ARG A 97 -20.32 -4.00 15.82
C ARG A 97 -19.72 -4.07 14.42
N ILE A 98 -20.53 -4.49 13.52
CA ILE A 98 -20.20 -4.51 12.13
C ILE A 98 -20.21 -3.07 11.63
N ARG A 99 -19.20 -2.70 10.91
CA ARG A 99 -19.11 -1.40 10.27
C ARG A 99 -20.27 -1.26 9.29
N ASP A 100 -20.99 -0.14 9.33
CA ASP A 100 -22.16 0.02 8.47
C ASP A 100 -21.77 0.22 7.00
N PHE A 101 -22.75 -0.02 6.13
CA PHE A 101 -22.57 0.07 4.69
C PHE A 101 -22.21 1.49 4.23
N GLU A 102 -22.75 2.50 4.88
CA GLU A 102 -22.48 3.88 4.50
C GLU A 102 -21.01 4.22 4.68
N GLN A 103 -20.43 3.82 5.79
CA GLN A 103 -19.02 4.07 6.06
C GLN A 103 -18.13 3.27 5.09
N ALA A 104 -18.48 2.03 4.84
CA ALA A 104 -17.76 1.19 3.89
C ALA A 104 -17.82 1.76 2.49
N ALA A 105 -18.98 2.26 2.09
CA ALA A 105 -19.14 2.89 0.78
C ALA A 105 -18.29 4.15 0.65
N LYS A 106 -18.18 4.96 1.70
CA LYS A 106 -17.35 6.15 1.70
C LYS A 106 -15.88 5.81 1.55
N ASP A 107 -15.42 4.77 2.23
CA ASP A 107 -14.03 4.34 2.16
C ASP A 107 -13.68 3.81 0.79
N LEU A 108 -14.57 3.02 0.20
CA LEU A 108 -14.41 2.54 -1.16
C LEU A 108 -14.38 3.69 -2.15
N ASP A 109 -15.28 4.66 -1.98
CA ASP A 109 -15.33 5.83 -2.86
C ASP A 109 -14.03 6.62 -2.79
N GLU A 110 -13.44 6.72 -1.62
CA GLU A 110 -12.19 7.45 -1.43
C GLU A 110 -11.06 6.85 -2.27
N ILE A 111 -10.85 5.54 -2.18
CA ILE A 111 -9.78 4.90 -2.95
C ILE A 111 -10.11 4.83 -4.44
N GLU A 112 -11.37 4.60 -4.80
CA GLU A 112 -11.78 4.56 -6.19
C GLU A 112 -11.62 5.91 -6.87
N THR A 113 -11.90 6.99 -6.17
CA THR A 113 -11.72 8.35 -6.68
C THR A 113 -10.26 8.58 -7.06
N ILE A 114 -9.34 8.18 -6.19
CA ILE A 114 -7.91 8.29 -6.48
C ILE A 114 -7.55 7.47 -7.71
N MET A 115 -8.05 6.24 -7.79
CA MET A 115 -7.75 5.37 -8.92
C MET A 115 -8.27 5.91 -10.25
N ARG A 116 -9.40 6.61 -10.22
CA ARG A 116 -9.95 7.24 -11.42
C ARG A 116 -9.20 8.50 -11.81
N GLU A 117 -8.80 9.29 -10.83
CA GLU A 117 -8.09 10.54 -11.08
C GLU A 117 -6.65 10.33 -11.53
N VAL A 118 -6.00 9.28 -11.04
CA VAL A 118 -4.60 8.98 -11.38
C VAL A 118 -4.56 7.86 -12.39
N GLU A 119 -4.34 8.21 -13.64
CA GLU A 119 -4.43 7.27 -14.75
C GLU A 119 -3.51 6.06 -14.60
N ALA A 120 -2.30 6.25 -14.12
CA ALA A 120 -1.31 5.19 -14.00
C ALA A 120 -1.64 4.15 -12.94
N VAL A 121 -2.45 4.48 -11.94
CA VAL A 121 -2.78 3.56 -10.86
C VAL A 121 -3.64 2.42 -11.38
N GLN A 122 -3.14 1.18 -11.22
CA GLN A 122 -3.86 -0.02 -11.63
C GLN A 122 -4.50 -0.75 -10.46
N TYR A 123 -3.92 -0.61 -9.27
CA TYR A 123 -4.41 -1.30 -8.08
C TYR A 123 -4.49 -0.34 -6.91
N GLY A 124 -5.55 -0.50 -6.14
CA GLY A 124 -5.76 0.28 -4.93
C GLY A 124 -5.99 -0.61 -3.73
N LEU A 125 -5.68 -0.09 -2.56
CA LEU A 125 -5.98 -0.75 -1.31
C LEU A 125 -6.41 0.29 -0.30
N TRP A 126 -7.56 0.05 0.32
CA TRP A 126 -7.99 0.77 1.51
C TRP A 126 -7.94 -0.20 2.68
N THR A 127 -7.32 0.18 3.78
CA THR A 127 -7.22 -0.70 4.94
C THR A 127 -7.17 0.08 6.24
N ASN A 128 -7.75 -0.51 7.29
CA ASN A 128 -7.60 -0.04 8.66
C ASN A 128 -6.85 -1.07 9.52
N GLY A 129 -6.21 -2.03 8.87
CA GLY A 129 -5.49 -3.08 9.56
C GLY A 129 -6.32 -4.31 9.88
N LEU A 130 -7.63 -4.19 9.87
CA LEU A 130 -8.56 -5.31 10.08
C LEU A 130 -9.39 -5.59 8.83
N GLU A 131 -9.73 -4.55 8.10
CA GLU A 131 -10.47 -4.66 6.84
C GLU A 131 -9.54 -4.29 5.69
N PHE A 132 -9.68 -4.99 4.58
CA PHE A 132 -8.85 -4.79 3.39
C PHE A 132 -9.75 -4.75 2.17
N PHE A 133 -9.78 -3.61 1.49
CA PHE A 133 -10.50 -3.46 0.23
C PHE A 133 -9.48 -3.35 -0.88
N PHE A 134 -9.22 -4.50 -1.52
CA PHE A 134 -8.33 -4.56 -2.69
C PHE A 134 -9.13 -4.30 -3.94
N ILE A 135 -8.63 -3.42 -4.79
CA ILE A 135 -9.35 -2.99 -5.99
C ILE A 135 -8.42 -3.04 -7.19
N GLU A 136 -8.97 -3.50 -8.29
CA GLU A 136 -8.29 -3.50 -9.58
C GLU A 136 -9.01 -2.54 -10.50
N LYS A 137 -8.25 -1.75 -11.25
CA LYS A 137 -8.82 -0.84 -12.23
C LYS A 137 -8.84 -1.53 -13.59
N GLU A 138 -10.00 -1.48 -14.23
CA GLU A 138 -10.19 -2.01 -15.57
C GLU A 138 -10.58 -0.86 -16.48
N GLN A 139 -9.76 -0.59 -17.48
CA GLN A 139 -10.04 0.46 -18.45
C GLN A 139 -10.86 -0.13 -19.59
N LYS A 140 -12.10 0.35 -19.72
CA LYS A 140 -12.97 -0.03 -20.82
C LYS A 140 -13.05 1.12 -21.84
N ARG A 141 -13.58 0.82 -23.01
CA ARG A 141 -13.60 1.80 -24.10
C ARG A 141 -14.23 3.15 -23.70
N PHE A 142 -15.31 3.10 -22.94
CA PHE A 142 -16.04 4.31 -22.60
C PHE A 142 -16.07 4.60 -21.11
N GLU A 143 -15.47 3.77 -20.29
CA GLU A 143 -15.51 3.95 -18.83
C GLU A 143 -14.32 3.26 -18.15
N THR A 144 -14.03 3.74 -16.96
CA THR A 144 -13.05 3.11 -16.08
C THR A 144 -13.83 2.41 -14.98
N LYS A 145 -13.61 1.11 -14.82
CA LYS A 145 -14.22 0.33 -13.74
C LYS A 145 -13.22 0.04 -12.65
N CYS A 146 -13.67 0.15 -11.41
CA CYS A 146 -12.91 -0.26 -10.24
C CYS A 146 -13.58 -1.50 -9.66
N ASN A 147 -12.92 -2.63 -9.79
CA ASN A 147 -13.50 -3.93 -9.40
C ASN A 147 -12.87 -4.42 -8.10
N PRO A 148 -13.68 -4.81 -7.10
CA PRO A 148 -13.14 -5.46 -5.90
C PRO A 148 -12.48 -6.78 -6.28
N ILE A 149 -11.32 -7.04 -5.69
CA ILE A 149 -10.62 -8.33 -5.85
C ILE A 149 -10.26 -8.85 -4.47
N GLY A 150 -9.99 -10.14 -4.38
CA GLY A 150 -9.68 -10.76 -3.09
C GLY A 150 -8.33 -10.38 -2.54
N ASP A 151 -7.38 -10.14 -3.43
CA ASP A 151 -6.02 -9.76 -3.05
C ASP A 151 -5.32 -9.16 -4.26
N TRP A 152 -4.24 -8.45 -3.99
CA TRP A 152 -3.38 -7.90 -5.04
C TRP A 152 -2.49 -8.97 -5.65
N PRO A 153 -2.16 -8.86 -6.93
CA PRO A 153 -1.08 -9.66 -7.48
C PRO A 153 0.26 -9.23 -6.87
N MET A 154 1.22 -10.14 -6.90
CA MET A 154 2.57 -9.87 -6.43
C MET A 154 3.20 -8.73 -7.21
N ALA A 155 4.28 -8.17 -6.67
CA ALA A 155 5.07 -7.18 -7.37
C ALA A 155 5.58 -7.76 -8.70
N GLU A 156 5.62 -6.93 -9.72
CA GLU A 156 6.19 -7.35 -11.00
C GLU A 156 7.69 -7.47 -10.84
N GLU A 157 8.23 -8.60 -11.27
CA GLU A 157 9.66 -8.79 -11.30
C GLU A 157 10.24 -8.05 -12.50
N SER A 158 11.55 -7.82 -12.48
CA SER A 158 12.22 -7.32 -13.66
C SER A 158 11.99 -8.32 -14.79
N VAL A 159 11.82 -7.81 -16.00
CA VAL A 159 11.49 -8.63 -17.18
C VAL A 159 12.47 -9.81 -17.31
N GLY A 160 13.76 -9.54 -17.16
CA GLY A 160 14.78 -10.58 -17.28
C GLY A 160 14.63 -11.69 -16.25
N THR A 161 14.40 -11.34 -15.00
CA THR A 161 14.19 -12.32 -13.91
C THR A 161 12.95 -13.15 -14.17
N LYS A 162 11.87 -12.50 -14.57
CA LYS A 162 10.62 -13.17 -14.85
C LYS A 162 10.75 -14.16 -16.00
N GLU A 163 11.45 -13.78 -17.06
CA GLU A 163 11.67 -14.64 -18.20
C GLU A 163 12.49 -15.87 -17.82
N VAL A 164 13.52 -15.68 -17.02
CA VAL A 164 14.36 -16.78 -16.57
C VAL A 164 13.54 -17.79 -15.76
N ILE A 165 12.69 -17.31 -14.86
CA ILE A 165 11.82 -18.18 -14.07
C ILE A 165 10.84 -18.92 -14.97
N SER A 166 10.22 -18.23 -15.91
CA SER A 166 9.30 -18.84 -16.85
C SER A 166 9.95 -19.92 -17.68
N ASP A 167 11.15 -19.66 -18.18
CA ASP A 167 11.90 -20.64 -18.95
C ASP A 167 12.22 -21.87 -18.14
N ALA A 168 12.64 -21.69 -16.90
CA ALA A 168 12.93 -22.81 -16.00
C ALA A 168 11.71 -23.68 -15.78
N HIS A 169 10.54 -23.09 -15.59
CA HIS A 169 9.30 -23.83 -15.44
C HIS A 169 8.87 -24.53 -16.72
N THR A 170 9.06 -23.87 -17.84
CA THR A 170 8.66 -24.40 -19.14
C THR A 170 9.47 -25.63 -19.51
N ARG A 171 10.73 -25.68 -19.10
CA ARG A 171 11.62 -26.79 -19.43
C ARG A 171 11.34 -28.05 -18.61
N VAL A 172 10.63 -27.89 -17.53
CA VAL A 172 10.26 -29.03 -16.69
C VAL A 172 8.98 -29.65 -17.18
#